data_ee456e53893f8c17ed9d4469df5e05a3
#
_entry.id   ee456e53893f8c17ed9d4469df5e05a3
#
_cell.length_a   1.000
_cell.length_b   1.000
_cell.length_c   1.000
_cell.angle_alpha   90.00
_cell.angle_beta   90.00
_cell.angle_gamma   90.00
#
_symmetry.space_group_name_H-M   'P 1'
#
loop_
_entity.id
_entity.type
_entity.pdbx_description
1 polymer ?
#
loop_
_entity_poly.entity_id
_entity_poly.type
_entity_poly.pdbx_seq_one_letter_code
_entity_poly.pdbx_strand_id
1 'polypeptide(L)'
;MDKRVCSICFHAVERARSRPGTELDNYICSIIYANLPRWDRRNTVCFDCIERFVSAQHQLDEYLAKSGHQGQKILPTPVRLGASPKFTGKGVTIAFLDSGFYWHPDLTRPDIRIARYVNIFTPRSSAKDLMQTDVSSWHGMMTSVVASGNGFLSGGIYRGIASDAKLVLVKVGTANRIKHEDITWGIRWVIKHHKKYNIKIINISCGGDYEASYLHDSLSQAAEEAVKLGLVVVAAAGNETHKAVIPPASAPSVITVGGLDDKNTLDTRNHDLYHSSYGPTIDGLQKPELVAPSIWVAAPILPGTPTSSQAILLDQLEKAPDWEIKAIMERSRGIDPELDAAFSLEPYLIRHLIDIKIKSNNVISGHYKHVDGTSFAAPIVSSIVAQMLEANPDLTPHEVKHTLIKTAERLPHVETDRQGWGVVNPRSAVAKALELGIIKKRQEKEALVTR
;
A
#
# COMPACT_ATOMS: atom_id res chain seq x y z
N MET A 1 -4.88 -10.42 -36.08
CA MET A 1 -4.45 -11.34 -35.00
C MET A 1 -5.71 -11.78 -34.25
N ASP A 2 -5.88 -13.08 -34.08
CA ASP A 2 -7.06 -13.64 -33.37
C ASP A 2 -6.94 -13.32 -31.89
N LYS A 3 -7.79 -12.38 -31.40
CA LYS A 3 -7.85 -11.97 -30.01
C LYS A 3 -9.05 -12.58 -29.34
N ARG A 4 -8.91 -12.98 -28.07
CA ARG A 4 -9.99 -13.46 -27.22
C ARG A 4 -10.13 -12.54 -26.00
N VAL A 5 -11.34 -12.40 -25.49
CA VAL A 5 -11.58 -11.65 -24.26
C VAL A 5 -11.39 -12.60 -23.07
N CYS A 6 -10.51 -12.22 -22.14
CA CYS A 6 -10.36 -12.92 -20.87
C CYS A 6 -11.61 -12.72 -20.00
N SER A 7 -12.21 -13.80 -19.52
CA SER A 7 -13.41 -13.74 -18.68
C SER A 7 -13.17 -13.25 -17.25
N ILE A 8 -11.92 -13.03 -16.87
CA ILE A 8 -11.54 -12.56 -15.53
C ILE A 8 -11.19 -11.07 -15.54
N CYS A 9 -10.25 -10.64 -16.40
CA CYS A 9 -9.84 -9.23 -16.47
C CYS A 9 -10.53 -8.44 -17.58
N PHE A 10 -11.33 -9.08 -18.42
CA PHE A 10 -12.07 -8.52 -19.57
C PHE A 10 -11.20 -7.87 -20.66
N HIS A 11 -9.88 -8.06 -20.60
CA HIS A 11 -8.99 -7.58 -21.65
C HIS A 11 -9.00 -8.50 -22.88
N ALA A 12 -8.86 -7.86 -24.06
CA ALA A 12 -8.61 -8.57 -25.31
C ALA A 12 -7.14 -9.02 -25.35
N VAL A 13 -6.91 -10.33 -25.33
CA VAL A 13 -5.59 -10.96 -25.30
C VAL A 13 -5.39 -11.83 -26.53
N GLU A 14 -4.15 -12.00 -26.97
CA GLU A 14 -3.82 -12.90 -28.08
C GLU A 14 -4.18 -14.35 -27.70
N ARG A 15 -4.67 -15.10 -28.68
CA ARG A 15 -5.04 -16.52 -28.49
C ARG A 15 -3.87 -17.35 -27.93
N ALA A 16 -2.65 -17.06 -28.35
CA ALA A 16 -1.45 -17.73 -27.85
C ALA A 16 -1.16 -17.48 -26.36
N ARG A 17 -1.67 -16.39 -25.79
CA ARG A 17 -1.53 -15.99 -24.39
C ARG A 17 -2.78 -16.28 -23.54
N SER A 18 -3.67 -17.14 -24.00
CA SER A 18 -4.89 -17.50 -23.31
C SER A 18 -5.24 -18.97 -23.52
N ARG A 19 -6.06 -19.54 -22.63
CA ARG A 19 -6.61 -20.90 -22.76
C ARG A 19 -8.09 -20.89 -22.39
N PRO A 20 -8.92 -21.73 -23.03
CA PRO A 20 -10.23 -22.07 -22.49
C PRO A 20 -10.05 -22.71 -21.11
N GLY A 21 -10.91 -22.42 -20.16
CA GLY A 21 -10.85 -23.05 -18.85
C GLY A 21 -11.01 -24.58 -18.87
N THR A 22 -11.60 -25.12 -19.95
CA THR A 22 -11.68 -26.57 -20.17
C THR A 22 -10.31 -27.23 -20.41
N GLU A 23 -9.32 -26.46 -20.85
CA GLU A 23 -7.93 -26.91 -21.05
C GLU A 23 -7.05 -26.67 -19.82
N LEU A 24 -7.57 -26.04 -18.77
CA LEU A 24 -6.84 -25.79 -17.54
C LEU A 24 -6.87 -27.01 -16.63
N ASP A 25 -5.79 -27.18 -15.87
CA ASP A 25 -5.68 -28.13 -14.78
C ASP A 25 -6.80 -27.97 -13.75
N ASN A 26 -7.26 -29.07 -13.15
CA ASN A 26 -8.32 -29.06 -12.14
C ASN A 26 -7.96 -28.24 -10.90
N TYR A 27 -6.68 -28.24 -10.51
CA TYR A 27 -6.19 -27.43 -9.41
C TYR A 27 -6.32 -25.94 -9.71
N ILE A 28 -5.89 -25.50 -10.90
CA ILE A 28 -6.06 -24.11 -11.35
C ILE A 28 -7.54 -23.72 -11.39
N CYS A 29 -8.38 -24.59 -11.92
CA CYS A 29 -9.83 -24.36 -11.96
C CYS A 29 -10.41 -24.23 -10.54
N SER A 30 -9.98 -25.06 -9.58
CA SER A 30 -10.45 -25.00 -8.20
C SER A 30 -10.08 -23.66 -7.53
N ILE A 31 -8.87 -23.15 -7.79
CA ILE A 31 -8.45 -21.82 -7.31
C ILE A 31 -9.32 -20.72 -7.91
N ILE A 32 -9.58 -20.75 -9.20
CA ILE A 32 -10.43 -19.76 -9.86
C ILE A 32 -11.86 -19.83 -9.29
N TYR A 33 -12.44 -21.01 -9.13
CA TYR A 33 -13.79 -21.18 -8.54
C TYR A 33 -13.87 -20.71 -7.10
N ALA A 34 -12.86 -20.95 -6.29
CA ALA A 34 -12.82 -20.48 -4.90
C ALA A 34 -12.90 -18.95 -4.80
N ASN A 35 -12.32 -18.24 -5.76
CA ASN A 35 -12.33 -16.77 -5.80
C ASN A 35 -13.45 -16.18 -6.67
N LEU A 36 -13.89 -16.91 -7.67
CA LEU A 36 -14.93 -16.53 -8.65
C LEU A 36 -15.98 -17.64 -8.78
N PRO A 37 -16.90 -17.83 -7.82
CA PRO A 37 -17.85 -18.95 -7.81
C PRO A 37 -18.78 -19.02 -9.03
N ARG A 38 -18.99 -17.90 -9.74
CA ARG A 38 -19.82 -17.82 -10.95
C ARG A 38 -19.03 -17.92 -12.25
N TRP A 39 -17.71 -18.14 -12.16
CA TRP A 39 -16.88 -18.32 -13.36
C TRP A 39 -17.27 -19.63 -14.09
N ASP A 40 -17.36 -19.55 -15.42
CA ASP A 40 -17.67 -20.70 -16.25
C ASP A 40 -16.41 -21.24 -16.91
N ARG A 41 -16.11 -22.52 -16.71
CA ARG A 41 -14.94 -23.22 -17.25
C ARG A 41 -14.87 -23.19 -18.80
N ARG A 42 -15.99 -22.96 -19.47
CA ARG A 42 -16.03 -22.79 -20.93
C ARG A 42 -15.39 -21.49 -21.41
N ASN A 43 -15.27 -20.52 -20.53
CA ASN A 43 -14.72 -19.22 -20.86
C ASN A 43 -13.18 -19.24 -20.98
N THR A 44 -12.65 -18.29 -21.74
CA THR A 44 -11.23 -18.10 -21.93
C THR A 44 -10.61 -17.34 -20.77
N VAL A 45 -9.42 -17.77 -20.32
CA VAL A 45 -8.63 -17.11 -19.28
C VAL A 45 -7.23 -16.82 -19.84
N CYS A 46 -6.70 -15.61 -19.61
CA CYS A 46 -5.34 -15.26 -19.99
C CYS A 46 -4.31 -15.81 -18.98
N PHE A 47 -3.09 -16.03 -19.44
CA PHE A 47 -2.02 -16.57 -18.61
C PHE A 47 -1.67 -15.64 -17.42
N ASP A 48 -1.78 -14.34 -17.61
CA ASP A 48 -1.52 -13.36 -16.54
C ASP A 48 -2.53 -13.52 -15.37
N CYS A 49 -3.82 -13.79 -15.69
CA CYS A 49 -4.83 -14.12 -14.68
C CYS A 49 -4.57 -15.47 -14.01
N ILE A 50 -4.23 -16.50 -14.79
CA ILE A 50 -3.90 -17.82 -14.24
C ILE A 50 -2.75 -17.69 -13.24
N GLU A 51 -1.64 -17.07 -13.66
CA GLU A 51 -0.46 -16.89 -12.81
C GLU A 51 -0.77 -16.06 -11.56
N ARG A 52 -1.61 -15.00 -11.70
CA ARG A 52 -2.08 -14.20 -10.58
C ARG A 52 -2.81 -15.03 -9.53
N PHE A 53 -3.78 -15.84 -9.95
CA PHE A 53 -4.56 -16.67 -9.01
C PHE A 53 -3.73 -17.78 -8.38
N VAL A 54 -2.89 -18.44 -9.15
CA VAL A 54 -1.99 -19.49 -8.63
C VAL A 54 -0.98 -18.91 -7.65
N SER A 55 -0.34 -17.80 -7.99
CA SER A 55 0.61 -17.12 -7.09
C SER A 55 -0.06 -16.62 -5.79
N ALA A 56 -1.28 -16.08 -5.90
CA ALA A 56 -2.05 -15.65 -4.74
C ALA A 56 -2.41 -16.84 -3.83
N GLN A 57 -2.82 -17.98 -4.41
CA GLN A 57 -3.13 -19.18 -3.64
C GLN A 57 -1.91 -19.72 -2.92
N HIS A 58 -0.76 -19.84 -3.59
CA HIS A 58 0.48 -20.28 -2.95
C HIS A 58 0.87 -19.39 -1.76
N GLN A 59 0.77 -18.07 -1.91
CA GLN A 59 1.03 -17.15 -0.81
C GLN A 59 0.00 -17.28 0.31
N LEU A 60 -1.27 -17.55 -0.03
CA LEU A 60 -2.33 -17.80 0.95
C LEU A 60 -2.10 -19.13 1.69
N ASP A 61 -1.69 -20.19 1.00
CA ASP A 61 -1.40 -21.50 1.58
C ASP A 61 -0.18 -21.41 2.52
N GLU A 62 0.88 -20.70 2.13
CA GLU A 62 2.01 -20.38 3.01
C GLU A 62 1.57 -19.60 4.25
N TYR A 63 0.67 -18.65 4.08
CA TYR A 63 0.07 -17.89 5.17
C TYR A 63 -0.67 -18.81 6.13
N LEU A 64 -1.56 -19.66 5.61
CA LEU A 64 -2.36 -20.58 6.41
C LEU A 64 -1.50 -21.60 7.16
N ALA A 65 -0.47 -22.11 6.50
CA ALA A 65 0.48 -23.03 7.13
C ALA A 65 1.26 -22.41 8.30
N LYS A 66 1.53 -21.09 8.22
CA LYS A 66 2.29 -20.36 9.24
C LYS A 66 1.42 -19.77 10.35
N SER A 67 0.15 -19.42 10.08
CA SER A 67 -0.67 -18.65 11.01
C SER A 67 -1.52 -19.45 11.96
N GLY A 68 -1.89 -20.67 11.61
CA GLY A 68 -2.78 -21.51 12.44
C GLY A 68 -4.18 -20.94 12.70
N HIS A 69 -4.63 -19.93 11.94
CA HIS A 69 -5.80 -19.09 12.27
C HIS A 69 -7.05 -19.44 11.50
N GLN A 70 -8.20 -19.44 12.21
CA GLN A 70 -9.55 -19.54 11.67
C GLN A 70 -10.31 -18.19 11.62
N GLY A 71 -9.67 -17.05 11.99
CA GLY A 71 -10.28 -15.71 12.06
C GLY A 71 -10.53 -15.04 10.70
N GLN A 72 -11.12 -13.85 10.68
CA GLN A 72 -11.38 -13.06 9.48
C GLN A 72 -10.06 -12.72 8.77
N LYS A 73 -9.79 -13.38 7.65
CA LYS A 73 -8.51 -13.33 6.94
C LYS A 73 -8.45 -12.09 6.06
N ILE A 74 -7.58 -11.15 6.40
CA ILE A 74 -7.21 -10.07 5.51
C ILE A 74 -6.14 -10.57 4.54
N LEU A 75 -6.44 -10.52 3.24
CA LEU A 75 -5.47 -10.89 2.21
C LEU A 75 -4.31 -9.87 2.18
N PRO A 76 -3.06 -10.32 2.15
CA PRO A 76 -1.92 -9.43 2.04
C PRO A 76 -1.99 -8.56 0.79
N THR A 77 -1.65 -7.27 0.91
CA THR A 77 -1.71 -6.31 -0.21
C THR A 77 -0.97 -6.76 -1.47
N PRO A 78 0.26 -7.35 -1.39
CA PRO A 78 0.94 -7.88 -2.57
C PRO A 78 0.14 -8.98 -3.30
N VAL A 79 -0.62 -9.79 -2.56
CA VAL A 79 -1.47 -10.86 -3.10
C VAL A 79 -2.68 -10.25 -3.81
N ARG A 80 -3.39 -9.32 -3.15
CA ARG A 80 -4.57 -8.66 -3.72
C ARG A 80 -4.28 -7.97 -5.04
N LEU A 81 -3.11 -7.34 -5.16
CA LEU A 81 -2.67 -6.64 -6.37
C LEU A 81 -1.91 -7.53 -7.36
N GLY A 82 -1.61 -8.78 -7.01
CA GLY A 82 -0.81 -9.67 -7.86
C GLY A 82 0.60 -9.13 -8.12
N ALA A 83 1.22 -8.45 -7.13
CA ALA A 83 2.56 -7.91 -7.24
C ALA A 83 3.61 -9.02 -7.38
N SER A 84 4.62 -8.80 -8.23
CA SER A 84 5.69 -9.77 -8.44
C SER A 84 6.59 -9.89 -7.20
N PRO A 85 6.82 -11.09 -6.67
CA PRO A 85 7.75 -11.28 -5.56
C PRO A 85 9.23 -11.17 -5.99
N LYS A 86 9.51 -11.10 -7.29
CA LYS A 86 10.89 -10.99 -7.84
C LYS A 86 11.50 -9.62 -7.63
N PHE A 87 10.67 -8.60 -7.48
CA PHE A 87 11.08 -7.22 -7.26
C PHE A 87 10.55 -6.77 -5.92
N THR A 88 11.42 -6.24 -5.08
CA THR A 88 11.14 -5.89 -3.68
C THR A 88 11.53 -4.45 -3.33
N GLY A 89 11.82 -3.65 -4.36
CA GLY A 89 12.33 -2.28 -4.21
C GLY A 89 13.81 -2.22 -3.82
N LYS A 90 14.56 -3.31 -4.02
CA LYS A 90 15.97 -3.40 -3.68
C LYS A 90 16.79 -2.34 -4.43
N GLY A 91 17.65 -1.63 -3.71
CA GLY A 91 18.48 -0.55 -4.28
C GLY A 91 17.77 0.80 -4.38
N VAL A 92 16.47 0.88 -4.07
CA VAL A 92 15.68 2.11 -4.08
C VAL A 92 15.51 2.66 -2.66
N THR A 93 15.52 3.97 -2.51
CA THR A 93 15.19 4.65 -1.25
C THR A 93 13.92 5.48 -1.42
N ILE A 94 12.96 5.29 -0.52
CA ILE A 94 11.71 6.06 -0.44
C ILE A 94 11.80 7.03 0.73
N ALA A 95 11.52 8.30 0.51
CA ALA A 95 11.33 9.29 1.57
C ALA A 95 9.83 9.35 1.93
N PHE A 96 9.49 9.20 3.20
CA PHE A 96 8.15 9.35 3.74
C PHE A 96 8.06 10.66 4.50
N LEU A 97 7.11 11.51 4.13
CA LEU A 97 6.78 12.75 4.84
C LEU A 97 5.47 12.53 5.59
N ASP A 98 5.52 12.60 6.94
CA ASP A 98 4.36 12.28 7.77
C ASP A 98 4.45 12.94 9.16
N SER A 99 3.40 12.79 9.99
CA SER A 99 3.31 13.38 11.33
C SER A 99 4.33 12.84 12.35
N GLY A 100 4.80 11.61 12.16
CA GLY A 100 5.76 10.96 13.04
C GLY A 100 5.99 9.50 12.65
N PHE A 101 6.98 8.86 13.27
CA PHE A 101 7.42 7.50 12.91
C PHE A 101 7.86 6.74 14.15
N TYR A 102 8.00 5.42 14.01
CA TYR A 102 8.46 4.54 15.06
C TYR A 102 9.50 3.54 14.50
N TRP A 103 10.40 3.06 15.37
CA TRP A 103 11.43 2.05 15.06
C TRP A 103 10.83 0.65 14.98
N HIS A 104 9.95 0.45 14.00
CA HIS A 104 9.17 -0.78 13.89
C HIS A 104 10.02 -1.99 13.47
N PRO A 105 9.83 -3.19 14.07
CA PRO A 105 10.60 -4.39 13.71
C PRO A 105 10.54 -4.75 12.23
N ASP A 106 9.43 -4.54 11.54
CA ASP A 106 9.29 -4.79 10.10
C ASP A 106 10.18 -3.89 9.22
N LEU A 107 10.75 -2.82 9.77
CA LEU A 107 11.68 -1.92 9.06
C LEU A 107 13.12 -2.09 9.53
N THR A 108 13.32 -2.79 10.67
CA THR A 108 14.61 -2.79 11.38
C THR A 108 15.14 -4.18 11.71
N ARG A 109 14.36 -5.24 11.43
CA ARG A 109 14.77 -6.63 11.63
C ARG A 109 14.52 -7.45 10.35
N PRO A 110 15.41 -8.42 10.00
CA PRO A 110 16.74 -8.65 10.59
C PRO A 110 17.69 -7.48 10.31
N ASP A 111 17.45 -6.70 9.23
CA ASP A 111 18.31 -5.61 8.78
C ASP A 111 17.65 -4.24 8.98
N ILE A 112 18.45 -3.25 9.38
CA ILE A 112 17.98 -1.88 9.51
C ILE A 112 17.92 -1.23 8.13
N ARG A 113 16.69 -0.93 7.66
CA ARG A 113 16.45 -0.31 6.36
C ARG A 113 16.17 1.20 6.44
N ILE A 114 16.10 1.76 7.64
CA ILE A 114 15.96 3.19 7.87
C ILE A 114 17.34 3.84 7.69
N ALA A 115 17.56 4.47 6.53
CA ALA A 115 18.82 5.15 6.21
C ALA A 115 18.96 6.48 6.94
N ARG A 116 17.86 7.18 7.22
CA ARG A 116 17.85 8.44 7.96
C ARG A 116 16.48 8.73 8.55
N TYR A 117 16.48 9.30 9.75
CA TYR A 117 15.33 10.00 10.35
C TYR A 117 15.62 11.49 10.47
N VAL A 118 14.62 12.31 10.19
CA VAL A 118 14.66 13.77 10.28
C VAL A 118 13.39 14.26 10.94
N ASN A 119 13.53 15.14 11.90
CA ASN A 119 12.45 15.90 12.49
C ASN A 119 12.70 17.37 12.18
N ILE A 120 11.82 17.98 11.35
CA ILE A 120 12.02 19.39 10.93
C ILE A 120 11.91 20.39 12.07
N PHE A 121 11.31 19.99 13.20
CA PHE A 121 11.09 20.85 14.36
C PHE A 121 12.29 20.87 15.33
N THR A 122 13.28 20.00 15.09
CA THR A 122 14.46 19.90 15.97
C THR A 122 15.76 19.99 15.19
N PRO A 123 16.74 20.78 15.65
CA PRO A 123 18.02 20.94 14.94
C PRO A 123 18.82 19.63 14.80
N ARG A 124 18.63 18.71 15.75
CA ARG A 124 19.31 17.41 15.77
C ARG A 124 18.29 16.32 15.99
N SER A 125 18.11 15.48 15.00
CA SER A 125 17.29 14.28 15.06
C SER A 125 18.14 13.03 14.88
N SER A 126 17.83 11.98 15.61
CA SER A 126 18.55 10.71 15.59
C SER A 126 17.58 9.52 15.51
N ALA A 127 18.11 8.34 15.15
CA ALA A 127 17.33 7.12 15.17
C ALA A 127 16.80 6.75 16.57
N LYS A 128 17.44 7.26 17.65
CA LYS A 128 16.98 7.04 19.04
C LYS A 128 15.60 7.65 19.30
N ASP A 129 15.28 8.75 18.62
CA ASP A 129 13.99 9.43 18.76
C ASP A 129 12.83 8.56 18.25
N LEU A 130 13.11 7.63 17.33
CA LEU A 130 12.12 6.65 16.82
C LEU A 130 11.81 5.52 17.81
N MET A 131 12.63 5.33 18.85
CA MET A 131 12.44 4.23 19.82
C MET A 131 11.45 4.59 20.91
N GLN A 132 11.04 5.85 20.98
CA GLN A 132 10.03 6.32 21.93
C GLN A 132 8.67 6.36 21.25
N THR A 133 7.67 5.79 21.91
CA THR A 133 6.29 5.87 21.45
C THR A 133 5.76 7.29 21.65
N ASP A 134 5.39 7.95 20.56
CA ASP A 134 4.75 9.25 20.53
C ASP A 134 3.40 9.14 19.83
N VAL A 135 2.41 9.86 20.32
CA VAL A 135 1.04 9.86 19.76
C VAL A 135 1.01 10.24 18.27
N SER A 136 1.97 11.06 17.80
CA SER A 136 2.09 11.42 16.38
C SER A 136 2.69 10.32 15.50
N SER A 137 3.25 9.26 16.09
CA SER A 137 4.07 8.27 15.36
C SER A 137 3.26 7.20 14.62
N TRP A 138 1.99 6.97 15.00
CA TRP A 138 1.21 5.87 14.47
C TRP A 138 1.00 5.92 12.95
N HIS A 139 0.66 7.09 12.41
CA HIS A 139 0.29 7.24 11.02
C HIS A 139 1.50 7.02 10.08
N GLY A 140 2.60 7.75 10.28
CA GLY A 140 3.79 7.59 9.46
C GLY A 140 4.47 6.23 9.64
N MET A 141 4.38 5.62 10.84
CA MET A 141 4.79 4.23 11.03
C MET A 141 3.97 3.30 10.13
N MET A 142 2.63 3.42 10.16
CA MET A 142 1.75 2.58 9.33
C MET A 142 2.04 2.78 7.84
N THR A 143 2.10 4.01 7.34
CA THR A 143 2.32 4.29 5.91
C THR A 143 3.67 3.75 5.42
N SER A 144 4.73 3.90 6.21
CA SER A 144 6.07 3.40 5.86
C SER A 144 6.15 1.86 5.89
N VAL A 145 5.47 1.20 6.85
CA VAL A 145 5.42 -0.26 6.93
C VAL A 145 4.52 -0.86 5.85
N VAL A 146 3.37 -0.26 5.55
CA VAL A 146 2.49 -0.68 4.44
C VAL A 146 3.24 -0.70 3.11
N ALA A 147 4.09 0.29 2.84
CA ALA A 147 4.90 0.31 1.63
C ALA A 147 6.06 -0.68 1.68
N SER A 148 6.82 -0.68 2.79
CA SER A 148 8.17 -1.24 2.81
C SER A 148 8.45 -2.16 4.00
N GLY A 149 7.47 -2.49 4.83
CA GLY A 149 7.62 -3.50 5.87
C GLY A 149 7.95 -4.87 5.28
N ASN A 150 8.85 -5.63 5.91
CA ASN A 150 9.13 -7.00 5.49
C ASN A 150 8.21 -8.04 6.16
N GLY A 151 7.27 -7.58 6.99
CA GLY A 151 6.34 -8.43 7.72
C GLY A 151 6.99 -9.26 8.82
N PHE A 152 8.09 -8.82 9.40
CA PHE A 152 8.84 -9.57 10.42
C PHE A 152 7.93 -10.09 11.54
N LEU A 153 7.04 -9.26 12.07
CA LEU A 153 6.12 -9.64 13.15
C LEU A 153 4.99 -10.57 12.69
N SER A 154 4.79 -10.74 11.40
CA SER A 154 3.80 -11.66 10.81
C SER A 154 4.44 -12.85 10.07
N GLY A 155 5.73 -13.11 10.28
CA GLY A 155 6.43 -14.17 9.55
C GLY A 155 6.50 -13.96 8.04
N GLY A 156 6.49 -12.69 7.58
CA GLY A 156 6.56 -12.29 6.17
C GLY A 156 5.22 -12.14 5.48
N ILE A 157 4.11 -12.34 6.17
CA ILE A 157 2.75 -12.34 5.63
C ILE A 157 2.31 -10.93 5.22
N TYR A 158 2.28 -10.00 6.17
CA TYR A 158 1.86 -8.61 5.94
C TYR A 158 3.04 -7.73 5.54
N ARG A 159 3.80 -8.19 4.54
CA ARG A 159 4.88 -7.39 3.95
C ARG A 159 4.32 -6.35 2.98
N GLY A 160 5.00 -5.23 2.88
CA GLY A 160 4.80 -4.28 1.79
C GLY A 160 5.35 -4.79 0.46
N ILE A 161 4.93 -4.18 -0.63
CA ILE A 161 5.39 -4.53 -1.98
C ILE A 161 6.88 -4.22 -2.17
N ALA A 162 7.38 -3.14 -1.51
CA ALA A 162 8.80 -2.75 -1.57
C ALA A 162 9.57 -3.16 -0.30
N SER A 163 9.48 -4.45 0.08
CA SER A 163 9.98 -4.97 1.36
C SER A 163 11.50 -4.87 1.56
N ASP A 164 12.29 -4.62 0.53
CA ASP A 164 13.75 -4.42 0.60
C ASP A 164 14.18 -2.98 0.30
N ALA A 165 13.23 -2.07 0.07
CA ALA A 165 13.56 -0.66 -0.10
C ALA A 165 14.16 -0.05 1.17
N LYS A 166 15.08 0.90 1.01
CA LYS A 166 15.56 1.75 2.11
C LYS A 166 14.59 2.91 2.34
N LEU A 167 14.57 3.42 3.55
CA LEU A 167 13.67 4.48 3.94
C LEU A 167 14.43 5.70 4.49
N VAL A 168 13.93 6.87 4.13
CA VAL A 168 14.22 8.13 4.81
C VAL A 168 12.91 8.63 5.41
N LEU A 169 12.87 8.81 6.72
CA LEU A 169 11.67 9.19 7.46
C LEU A 169 11.77 10.67 7.85
N VAL A 170 10.86 11.51 7.34
CA VAL A 170 10.86 12.95 7.55
C VAL A 170 9.60 13.36 8.29
N LYS A 171 9.73 13.63 9.58
CA LYS A 171 8.62 14.12 10.41
C LYS A 171 8.33 15.57 10.06
N VAL A 172 7.14 15.83 9.51
CA VAL A 172 6.64 17.14 9.06
C VAL A 172 5.38 17.58 9.80
N GLY A 173 5.05 16.94 10.94
CA GLY A 173 3.84 17.24 11.69
C GLY A 173 3.95 16.90 13.15
N THR A 174 2.90 17.22 13.88
CA THR A 174 2.66 16.85 15.27
C THR A 174 1.42 15.97 15.37
N ALA A 175 1.06 15.51 16.58
CA ALA A 175 -0.14 14.70 16.79
C ALA A 175 -1.43 15.37 16.28
N ASN A 176 -1.50 16.69 16.33
CA ASN A 176 -2.73 17.44 16.11
C ASN A 176 -2.73 18.20 14.78
N ARG A 177 -1.59 18.38 14.11
CA ARG A 177 -1.52 19.19 12.90
C ARG A 177 -0.28 18.89 12.04
N ILE A 178 -0.52 18.87 10.73
CA ILE A 178 0.51 18.97 9.69
C ILE A 178 0.20 20.25 8.93
N LYS A 179 1.17 21.18 8.87
CA LYS A 179 0.99 22.46 8.19
C LYS A 179 1.54 22.39 6.78
N HIS A 180 0.97 23.19 5.92
CA HIS A 180 1.38 23.37 4.53
C HIS A 180 2.88 23.67 4.39
N GLU A 181 3.39 24.62 5.18
CA GLU A 181 4.80 25.01 5.19
C GLU A 181 5.71 23.87 5.68
N ASP A 182 5.26 23.08 6.63
CA ASP A 182 6.04 21.98 7.20
C ASP A 182 6.27 20.89 6.16
N ILE A 183 5.25 20.55 5.35
CA ILE A 183 5.40 19.62 4.23
C ILE A 183 6.36 20.21 3.19
N THR A 184 6.22 21.49 2.88
CA THR A 184 7.11 22.21 1.93
C THR A 184 8.57 22.13 2.39
N TRP A 185 8.86 22.35 3.68
CA TRP A 185 10.18 22.19 4.26
C TRP A 185 10.69 20.75 4.15
N GLY A 186 9.82 19.77 4.41
CA GLY A 186 10.16 18.35 4.27
C GLY A 186 10.60 18.01 2.85
N ILE A 187 9.84 18.45 1.82
CA ILE A 187 10.20 18.25 0.40
C ILE A 187 11.55 18.91 0.09
N ARG A 188 11.75 20.16 0.50
CA ARG A 188 13.02 20.88 0.27
C ARG A 188 14.21 20.21 0.95
N TRP A 189 13.99 19.64 2.16
CA TRP A 189 15.02 18.84 2.80
C TRP A 189 15.38 17.60 1.96
N VAL A 190 14.39 16.90 1.43
CA VAL A 190 14.60 15.74 0.54
C VAL A 190 15.34 16.16 -0.72
N ILE A 191 14.94 17.24 -1.38
CA ILE A 191 15.61 17.80 -2.56
C ILE A 191 17.09 18.04 -2.27
N LYS A 192 17.41 18.66 -1.14
CA LYS A 192 18.81 18.96 -0.74
C LYS A 192 19.65 17.69 -0.52
N HIS A 193 19.02 16.59 -0.08
CA HIS A 193 19.74 15.40 0.38
C HIS A 193 19.51 14.14 -0.48
N HIS A 194 18.71 14.20 -1.55
CA HIS A 194 18.34 13.04 -2.33
C HIS A 194 19.54 12.26 -2.88
N LYS A 195 20.56 12.94 -3.37
CA LYS A 195 21.79 12.29 -3.87
C LYS A 195 22.52 11.55 -2.76
N LYS A 196 22.63 12.16 -1.56
CA LYS A 196 23.34 11.58 -0.41
C LYS A 196 22.73 10.25 0.04
N TYR A 197 21.40 10.14 0.04
CA TYR A 197 20.68 8.96 0.52
C TYR A 197 20.11 8.12 -0.63
N ASN A 198 20.44 8.42 -1.89
CA ASN A 198 19.90 7.79 -3.08
C ASN A 198 18.36 7.76 -3.09
N ILE A 199 17.72 8.84 -2.64
CA ILE A 199 16.26 8.93 -2.63
C ILE A 199 15.78 9.04 -4.08
N LYS A 200 14.79 8.22 -4.44
CA LYS A 200 14.16 8.19 -5.76
C LYS A 200 12.68 8.55 -5.71
N ILE A 201 12.04 8.33 -4.57
CA ILE A 201 10.59 8.47 -4.40
C ILE A 201 10.32 9.31 -3.15
N ILE A 202 9.34 10.20 -3.23
CA ILE A 202 8.76 10.90 -2.09
C ILE A 202 7.32 10.44 -1.94
N ASN A 203 6.97 9.84 -0.82
CA ASN A 203 5.61 9.52 -0.43
C ASN A 203 5.06 10.57 0.52
N ILE A 204 3.90 11.14 0.19
CA ILE A 204 3.23 12.16 1.00
C ILE A 204 1.79 11.68 1.25
N SER A 205 1.55 11.18 2.46
CA SER A 205 0.23 10.69 2.89
C SER A 205 -0.54 11.73 3.71
N CYS A 206 -0.25 13.00 3.49
CA CYS A 206 -0.91 14.15 4.09
C CYS A 206 -1.08 15.25 3.04
N GLY A 207 -2.03 16.17 3.27
CA GLY A 207 -2.27 17.30 2.40
C GLY A 207 -1.95 18.63 3.07
N GLY A 208 -1.96 19.69 2.28
CA GLY A 208 -1.91 21.07 2.77
C GLY A 208 -3.21 21.48 3.48
N ASP A 209 -3.32 22.76 3.77
CA ASP A 209 -4.44 23.28 4.56
C ASP A 209 -5.60 23.82 3.68
N TYR A 210 -5.38 24.07 2.37
CA TYR A 210 -6.34 24.75 1.48
C TYR A 210 -6.10 24.42 0.01
N GLU A 211 -7.11 24.66 -0.83
CA GLU A 211 -6.98 24.64 -2.28
C GLU A 211 -6.14 25.80 -2.77
N ALA A 212 -5.22 25.53 -3.70
CA ALA A 212 -4.39 26.54 -4.31
C ALA A 212 -3.97 26.16 -5.73
N SER A 213 -3.79 27.18 -6.59
CA SER A 213 -3.19 26.96 -7.91
C SER A 213 -1.74 26.55 -7.78
N TYR A 214 -1.35 25.47 -8.47
CA TYR A 214 0.03 24.98 -8.45
C TYR A 214 1.05 26.01 -8.98
N LEU A 215 0.58 26.98 -9.75
CA LEU A 215 1.44 28.05 -10.30
C LEU A 215 1.97 29.00 -9.22
N HIS A 216 1.25 29.14 -8.11
CA HIS A 216 1.56 30.13 -7.08
C HIS A 216 1.76 29.49 -5.70
N ASP A 217 1.36 28.25 -5.53
CA ASP A 217 1.44 27.55 -4.26
C ASP A 217 2.84 26.99 -4.00
N SER A 218 3.40 27.31 -2.84
CA SER A 218 4.78 26.92 -2.48
C SER A 218 4.97 25.41 -2.29
N LEU A 219 3.95 24.69 -1.84
CA LEU A 219 3.99 23.25 -1.64
C LEU A 219 3.94 22.51 -2.98
N SER A 220 3.05 22.91 -3.86
CA SER A 220 2.98 22.40 -5.24
C SER A 220 4.26 22.69 -6.01
N GLN A 221 4.81 23.91 -5.89
CA GLN A 221 6.07 24.28 -6.54
C GLN A 221 7.26 23.45 -6.04
N ALA A 222 7.33 23.16 -4.73
CA ALA A 222 8.37 22.30 -4.19
C ALA A 222 8.23 20.84 -4.70
N ALA A 223 7.00 20.33 -4.86
CA ALA A 223 6.76 19.02 -5.44
C ALA A 223 7.17 18.97 -6.92
N GLU A 224 6.83 20.01 -7.71
CA GLU A 224 7.24 20.14 -9.11
C GLU A 224 8.77 20.25 -9.27
N GLU A 225 9.44 20.98 -8.37
CA GLU A 225 10.91 21.06 -8.31
C GLU A 225 11.52 19.68 -8.06
N ALA A 226 10.98 18.92 -7.11
CA ALA A 226 11.43 17.57 -6.82
C ALA A 226 11.33 16.66 -8.06
N VAL A 227 10.21 16.75 -8.81
CA VAL A 227 10.02 15.98 -10.04
C VAL A 227 11.01 16.39 -11.14
N LYS A 228 11.25 17.69 -11.32
CA LYS A 228 12.26 18.21 -12.27
C LYS A 228 13.67 17.70 -11.96
N LEU A 229 13.97 17.44 -10.69
CA LEU A 229 15.24 16.88 -10.24
C LEU A 229 15.33 15.35 -10.34
N GLY A 230 14.30 14.68 -10.90
CA GLY A 230 14.28 13.24 -11.12
C GLY A 230 13.68 12.42 -9.97
N LEU A 231 13.01 13.05 -9.02
CA LEU A 231 12.31 12.36 -7.94
C LEU A 231 10.86 12.06 -8.34
N VAL A 232 10.37 10.86 -8.08
CA VAL A 232 8.95 10.53 -8.24
C VAL A 232 8.21 10.97 -6.99
N VAL A 233 7.21 11.84 -7.13
CA VAL A 233 6.36 12.30 -6.01
C VAL A 233 5.01 11.62 -6.10
N VAL A 234 4.62 10.92 -5.03
CA VAL A 234 3.33 10.22 -4.88
C VAL A 234 2.59 10.82 -3.71
N ALA A 235 1.35 11.22 -3.90
CA ALA A 235 0.54 11.85 -2.86
C ALA A 235 -0.87 11.26 -2.77
N ALA A 236 -1.42 11.20 -1.55
CA ALA A 236 -2.79 10.81 -1.28
C ALA A 236 -3.77 11.88 -1.78
N ALA A 237 -4.88 11.45 -2.40
CA ALA A 237 -5.90 12.37 -2.93
C ALA A 237 -6.72 13.08 -1.83
N GLY A 238 -6.84 12.47 -0.65
CA GLY A 238 -7.75 12.88 0.42
C GLY A 238 -8.91 11.90 0.59
N ASN A 239 -9.65 12.02 1.69
CA ASN A 239 -10.65 11.03 2.14
C ASN A 239 -12.08 11.58 2.14
N GLU A 240 -12.36 12.61 1.40
CA GLU A 240 -13.68 13.25 1.38
C GLU A 240 -14.15 13.52 -0.04
N THR A 241 -15.15 12.78 -0.50
CA THR A 241 -15.69 12.84 -1.86
C THR A 241 -16.16 14.24 -2.29
N HIS A 242 -16.54 15.08 -1.35
CA HIS A 242 -17.05 16.42 -1.61
C HIS A 242 -15.97 17.51 -1.51
N LYS A 243 -14.73 17.13 -1.20
CA LYS A 243 -13.60 18.07 -1.14
C LYS A 243 -12.70 17.90 -2.35
N ALA A 244 -12.22 19.02 -2.85
CA ALA A 244 -11.25 19.05 -3.93
C ALA A 244 -9.90 18.43 -3.49
N VAL A 245 -9.13 18.01 -4.49
CA VAL A 245 -7.76 17.55 -4.28
C VAL A 245 -6.87 18.78 -4.03
N ILE A 246 -6.21 18.79 -2.88
CA ILE A 246 -5.39 19.92 -2.40
C ILE A 246 -3.88 19.66 -2.60
N PRO A 247 -3.03 20.69 -2.52
CA PRO A 247 -1.57 20.52 -2.58
C PRO A 247 -1.04 19.50 -1.55
N PRO A 248 0.01 18.73 -1.90
CA PRO A 248 0.72 18.71 -3.18
C PRO A 248 0.06 17.82 -4.23
N ALA A 249 -1.02 17.09 -3.87
CA ALA A 249 -1.68 16.15 -4.77
C ALA A 249 -2.33 16.85 -6.00
N SER A 250 -2.69 18.14 -5.88
CA SER A 250 -3.22 18.94 -7.00
C SER A 250 -2.16 19.28 -8.06
N ALA A 251 -0.86 19.15 -7.79
CA ALA A 251 0.20 19.50 -8.71
C ALA A 251 0.25 18.59 -9.96
N PRO A 252 0.56 19.11 -11.16
CA PRO A 252 0.45 18.35 -12.41
C PRO A 252 1.38 17.14 -12.51
N SER A 253 2.62 17.23 -12.00
CA SER A 253 3.61 16.16 -12.13
C SER A 253 3.51 15.12 -11.00
N VAL A 254 2.80 15.41 -9.93
CA VAL A 254 2.57 14.49 -8.80
C VAL A 254 1.66 13.34 -9.24
N ILE A 255 1.99 12.14 -8.81
CA ILE A 255 1.12 10.97 -8.94
C ILE A 255 0.15 10.97 -7.77
N THR A 256 -1.09 11.36 -8.03
CA THR A 256 -2.15 11.45 -7.03
C THR A 256 -2.92 10.15 -7.00
N VAL A 257 -3.06 9.59 -5.81
CA VAL A 257 -3.64 8.27 -5.60
C VAL A 257 -4.97 8.38 -4.86
N GLY A 258 -6.04 8.00 -5.54
CA GLY A 258 -7.37 7.80 -4.96
C GLY A 258 -7.50 6.41 -4.33
N GLY A 259 -8.64 6.14 -3.73
CA GLY A 259 -8.90 4.93 -2.98
C GLY A 259 -9.75 3.91 -3.71
N LEU A 260 -9.36 2.65 -3.59
CA LEU A 260 -10.09 1.47 -4.03
C LEU A 260 -10.60 0.70 -2.81
N ASP A 261 -11.85 0.28 -2.86
CA ASP A 261 -12.40 -0.79 -2.01
C ASP A 261 -12.44 -2.10 -2.83
N ASP A 262 -11.42 -2.92 -2.70
CA ASP A 262 -11.33 -4.21 -3.37
C ASP A 262 -12.10 -5.33 -2.65
N LYS A 263 -12.89 -4.98 -1.61
CA LYS A 263 -13.68 -5.90 -0.80
C LYS A 263 -12.86 -7.06 -0.20
N ASN A 264 -11.54 -6.86 -0.02
CA ASN A 264 -10.61 -7.90 0.44
C ASN A 264 -10.71 -9.18 -0.42
N THR A 265 -10.86 -9.06 -1.75
CA THR A 265 -11.02 -10.17 -2.69
C THR A 265 -10.17 -10.02 -3.93
N LEU A 266 -9.93 -11.14 -4.61
CA LEU A 266 -9.29 -11.18 -5.93
C LEU A 266 -10.30 -10.99 -7.08
N ASP A 267 -11.60 -10.96 -6.78
CA ASP A 267 -12.66 -10.76 -7.75
C ASP A 267 -12.83 -9.28 -8.10
N THR A 268 -12.19 -8.84 -9.18
CA THR A 268 -12.22 -7.45 -9.64
C THR A 268 -13.62 -6.95 -10.04
N ARG A 269 -14.62 -7.84 -10.24
CA ARG A 269 -15.99 -7.45 -10.58
C ARG A 269 -16.74 -6.83 -9.41
N ASN A 270 -16.30 -7.11 -8.18
CA ASN A 270 -16.88 -6.60 -6.95
C ASN A 270 -16.12 -5.38 -6.40
N HIS A 271 -15.06 -4.94 -7.09
CA HIS A 271 -14.31 -3.76 -6.68
C HIS A 271 -15.15 -2.49 -6.83
N ASP A 272 -15.00 -1.57 -5.90
CA ASP A 272 -15.68 -0.29 -5.85
C ASP A 272 -14.69 0.81 -5.44
N LEU A 273 -15.14 2.06 -5.41
CA LEU A 273 -14.30 3.16 -4.97
C LEU A 273 -14.48 3.44 -3.47
N TYR A 274 -13.37 3.77 -2.85
CA TYR A 274 -13.37 4.46 -1.57
C TYR A 274 -13.86 5.91 -1.75
N HIS A 275 -14.32 6.55 -0.68
CA HIS A 275 -14.81 7.93 -0.69
C HIS A 275 -13.68 8.98 -0.75
N SER A 276 -12.71 8.78 -1.63
CA SER A 276 -11.58 9.71 -1.82
C SER A 276 -11.98 11.00 -2.52
N SER A 277 -11.24 12.07 -2.27
CA SER A 277 -11.32 13.33 -3.01
C SER A 277 -10.94 13.12 -4.47
N TYR A 278 -11.58 13.86 -5.37
CA TYR A 278 -11.36 13.78 -6.82
C TYR A 278 -11.83 15.06 -7.51
N GLY A 279 -11.67 15.09 -8.81
CA GLY A 279 -12.27 16.09 -9.67
C GLY A 279 -11.26 17.00 -10.32
N PRO A 280 -11.70 18.02 -11.06
CA PRO A 280 -10.78 19.03 -11.50
C PRO A 280 -10.27 19.83 -10.31
N THR A 281 -8.94 20.05 -10.27
CA THR A 281 -8.32 21.02 -9.37
C THR A 281 -8.74 22.44 -9.74
N ILE A 282 -8.38 23.42 -8.93
CA ILE A 282 -8.61 24.85 -9.25
C ILE A 282 -7.99 25.25 -10.59
N ASP A 283 -6.95 24.54 -11.04
CA ASP A 283 -6.30 24.73 -12.34
C ASP A 283 -6.91 23.90 -13.49
N GLY A 284 -8.01 23.20 -13.23
CA GLY A 284 -8.72 22.37 -14.22
C GLY A 284 -8.07 21.01 -14.50
N LEU A 285 -7.09 20.57 -13.69
CA LEU A 285 -6.44 19.26 -13.85
C LEU A 285 -7.30 18.16 -13.25
N GLN A 286 -7.55 17.10 -14.01
CA GLN A 286 -8.25 15.93 -13.50
C GLN A 286 -7.36 15.11 -12.56
N LYS A 287 -7.85 14.81 -11.37
CA LYS A 287 -7.24 14.03 -10.31
C LYS A 287 -8.27 13.07 -9.71
N PRO A 288 -7.86 11.90 -9.20
CA PRO A 288 -6.51 11.32 -9.12
C PRO A 288 -6.03 10.76 -10.47
N GLU A 289 -4.74 10.42 -10.60
CA GLU A 289 -4.22 9.67 -11.74
C GLU A 289 -4.71 8.23 -11.76
N LEU A 290 -4.78 7.59 -10.59
CA LEU A 290 -5.17 6.19 -10.44
C LEU A 290 -5.64 5.92 -9.01
N VAL A 291 -6.19 4.71 -8.79
CA VAL A 291 -6.64 4.25 -7.48
C VAL A 291 -5.86 3.00 -7.05
N ALA A 292 -5.71 2.84 -5.74
CA ALA A 292 -5.09 1.67 -5.11
C ALA A 292 -5.86 1.28 -3.84
N PRO A 293 -5.71 0.04 -3.32
CA PRO A 293 -6.40 -0.40 -2.12
C PRO A 293 -6.25 0.59 -0.97
N SER A 294 -7.36 1.04 -0.43
CA SER A 294 -7.44 1.98 0.69
C SER A 294 -8.41 1.54 1.78
N ILE A 295 -8.96 0.34 1.67
CA ILE A 295 -9.70 -0.36 2.71
C ILE A 295 -9.09 -1.76 2.86
N TRP A 296 -9.25 -2.35 4.04
CA TRP A 296 -8.71 -3.68 4.35
C TRP A 296 -7.18 -3.73 4.25
N VAL A 297 -6.49 -2.62 4.42
CA VAL A 297 -5.02 -2.59 4.35
C VAL A 297 -4.45 -3.03 5.69
N ALA A 298 -3.74 -4.15 5.72
CA ALA A 298 -3.05 -4.61 6.92
C ALA A 298 -1.92 -3.62 7.27
N ALA A 299 -1.96 -3.07 8.48
CA ALA A 299 -0.99 -2.11 8.99
C ALA A 299 -0.58 -2.45 10.43
N PRO A 300 0.64 -2.12 10.86
CA PRO A 300 1.09 -2.41 12.21
C PRO A 300 0.39 -1.53 13.24
N ILE A 301 0.21 -2.07 14.44
CA ILE A 301 -0.27 -1.32 15.60
C ILE A 301 0.94 -0.70 16.31
N LEU A 302 0.85 0.58 16.67
CA LEU A 302 1.94 1.27 17.37
C LEU A 302 2.18 0.64 18.74
N PRO A 303 3.37 0.06 19.00
CA PRO A 303 3.66 -0.59 20.27
C PRO A 303 3.64 0.36 21.47
N GLY A 304 3.34 -0.17 22.65
CA GLY A 304 3.30 0.61 23.88
C GLY A 304 2.08 1.54 24.01
N THR A 305 1.04 1.32 23.21
CA THR A 305 -0.25 2.03 23.28
C THR A 305 -1.34 1.16 23.89
N PRO A 306 -2.43 1.73 24.43
CA PRO A 306 -3.60 0.96 24.86
C PRO A 306 -4.16 0.06 23.75
N THR A 307 -4.21 0.55 22.51
CA THR A 307 -4.63 -0.22 21.34
C THR A 307 -3.75 -1.46 21.12
N SER A 308 -2.44 -1.34 21.32
CA SER A 308 -1.51 -2.48 21.20
C SER A 308 -1.76 -3.51 22.31
N SER A 309 -1.96 -3.07 23.56
CA SER A 309 -2.24 -3.97 24.67
C SER A 309 -3.57 -4.72 24.47
N GLN A 310 -4.61 -4.00 24.00
CA GLN A 310 -5.90 -4.60 23.69
C GLN A 310 -5.82 -5.62 22.55
N ALA A 311 -5.10 -5.29 21.46
CA ALA A 311 -4.94 -6.20 20.31
C ALA A 311 -4.18 -7.48 20.70
N ILE A 312 -3.13 -7.36 21.51
CA ILE A 312 -2.38 -8.53 22.04
C ILE A 312 -3.30 -9.40 22.89
N LEU A 313 -4.10 -8.81 23.79
CA LEU A 313 -5.05 -9.54 24.61
C LEU A 313 -6.10 -10.26 23.74
N LEU A 314 -6.70 -9.58 22.77
CA LEU A 314 -7.70 -10.18 21.89
C LEU A 314 -7.13 -11.33 21.06
N ASP A 315 -5.93 -11.19 20.53
CA ASP A 315 -5.21 -12.24 19.78
C ASP A 315 -4.90 -13.46 20.66
N GLN A 316 -4.52 -13.24 21.93
CA GLN A 316 -4.31 -14.32 22.87
C GLN A 316 -5.61 -15.05 23.23
N LEU A 317 -6.67 -14.31 23.49
CA LEU A 317 -7.97 -14.87 23.83
C LEU A 317 -8.63 -15.61 22.66
N GLU A 318 -8.46 -15.12 21.42
CA GLU A 318 -8.95 -15.80 20.23
C GLU A 318 -8.32 -17.19 20.04
N LYS A 319 -7.02 -17.30 20.29
CA LYS A 319 -6.24 -18.55 20.12
C LYS A 319 -6.35 -19.51 21.27
N ALA A 320 -6.71 -19.04 22.46
CA ALA A 320 -6.75 -19.85 23.67
C ALA A 320 -7.93 -20.85 23.64
N PRO A 321 -7.80 -22.05 24.20
CA PRO A 321 -8.92 -22.94 24.44
C PRO A 321 -9.84 -22.37 25.54
N ASP A 322 -11.11 -22.79 25.58
CA ASP A 322 -12.12 -22.23 26.49
C ASP A 322 -11.73 -22.29 27.97
N TRP A 323 -11.05 -23.36 28.38
CA TRP A 323 -10.60 -23.52 29.75
C TRP A 323 -9.51 -22.53 30.18
N GLU A 324 -8.79 -21.90 29.23
CA GLU A 324 -7.72 -20.94 29.50
C GLU A 324 -8.20 -19.48 29.49
N ILE A 325 -9.35 -19.18 28.85
CA ILE A 325 -9.85 -17.82 28.65
C ILE A 325 -9.87 -17.03 29.96
N LYS A 326 -10.50 -17.58 31.01
CA LYS A 326 -10.63 -16.88 32.31
C LYS A 326 -9.27 -16.62 32.96
N ALA A 327 -8.31 -17.53 32.81
CA ALA A 327 -6.96 -17.32 33.32
C ALA A 327 -6.22 -16.19 32.59
N ILE A 328 -6.42 -16.06 31.27
CA ILE A 328 -5.85 -14.95 30.48
C ILE A 328 -6.52 -13.63 30.90
N MET A 329 -7.85 -13.59 31.00
CA MET A 329 -8.59 -12.38 31.43
C MET A 329 -8.14 -11.91 32.82
N GLU A 330 -7.95 -12.83 33.77
CA GLU A 330 -7.48 -12.52 35.13
C GLU A 330 -6.10 -11.85 35.12
N ARG A 331 -5.16 -12.39 34.34
CA ARG A 331 -3.79 -11.82 34.19
C ARG A 331 -3.77 -10.48 33.48
N SER A 332 -4.81 -10.18 32.72
CA SER A 332 -4.90 -9.02 31.81
C SER A 332 -5.91 -7.99 32.29
N ARG A 333 -6.35 -8.05 33.55
CA ARG A 333 -7.29 -7.08 34.14
C ARG A 333 -6.81 -5.65 33.94
N GLY A 334 -7.74 -4.78 33.63
CA GLY A 334 -7.51 -3.36 33.40
C GLY A 334 -7.12 -3.01 31.96
N ILE A 335 -6.92 -4.00 31.07
CA ILE A 335 -6.63 -3.73 29.65
C ILE A 335 -7.94 -3.41 28.90
N ASP A 336 -9.00 -4.17 29.16
CA ASP A 336 -10.29 -4.00 28.51
C ASP A 336 -11.45 -4.09 29.52
N PRO A 337 -12.10 -2.96 29.88
CA PRO A 337 -13.15 -2.95 30.92
C PRO A 337 -14.37 -3.80 30.60
N GLU A 338 -14.73 -3.98 29.30
CA GLU A 338 -15.88 -4.80 28.93
C GLU A 338 -15.57 -6.30 29.07
N LEU A 339 -14.35 -6.72 28.73
CA LEU A 339 -13.89 -8.07 28.99
C LEU A 339 -13.80 -8.33 30.49
N ASP A 340 -13.29 -7.38 31.28
CA ASP A 340 -13.24 -7.51 32.72
C ASP A 340 -14.64 -7.70 33.33
N ALA A 341 -15.65 -6.94 32.87
CA ALA A 341 -17.03 -7.09 33.28
C ALA A 341 -17.64 -8.43 32.84
N ALA A 342 -17.20 -9.00 31.74
CA ALA A 342 -17.67 -10.28 31.22
C ALA A 342 -17.07 -11.51 31.92
N PHE A 343 -16.14 -11.34 32.86
CA PHE A 343 -15.40 -12.43 33.50
C PHE A 343 -16.29 -13.53 34.12
N SER A 344 -17.46 -13.15 34.68
CA SER A 344 -18.41 -14.08 35.28
C SER A 344 -19.29 -14.83 34.29
N LEU A 345 -19.28 -14.45 33.02
CA LEU A 345 -20.10 -15.08 31.98
C LEU A 345 -19.61 -16.46 31.59
N GLU A 346 -20.47 -17.20 30.93
CA GLU A 346 -20.14 -18.49 30.32
C GLU A 346 -19.14 -18.33 29.17
N PRO A 347 -18.22 -19.29 28.94
CA PRO A 347 -17.16 -19.18 27.95
C PRO A 347 -17.65 -18.83 26.55
N TYR A 348 -18.79 -19.36 26.09
CA TYR A 348 -19.32 -19.07 24.76
C TYR A 348 -19.78 -17.61 24.61
N LEU A 349 -20.26 -16.97 25.67
CA LEU A 349 -20.63 -15.54 25.67
C LEU A 349 -19.37 -14.67 25.63
N ILE A 350 -18.33 -15.07 26.35
CA ILE A 350 -17.04 -14.40 26.32
C ILE A 350 -16.44 -14.50 24.90
N ARG A 351 -16.51 -15.68 24.26
CA ARG A 351 -16.09 -15.86 22.86
C ARG A 351 -16.80 -14.91 21.93
N HIS A 352 -18.11 -14.81 22.05
CA HIS A 352 -18.89 -13.90 21.22
C HIS A 352 -18.47 -12.43 21.42
N LEU A 353 -18.20 -12.02 22.65
CA LEU A 353 -17.68 -10.68 22.94
C LEU A 353 -16.28 -10.46 22.33
N ILE A 354 -15.37 -11.46 22.44
CA ILE A 354 -14.06 -11.41 21.81
C ILE A 354 -14.19 -11.19 20.30
N ASP A 355 -15.04 -11.97 19.63
CA ASP A 355 -15.31 -11.84 18.19
C ASP A 355 -15.82 -10.43 17.81
N ILE A 356 -16.75 -9.89 18.59
CA ILE A 356 -17.26 -8.53 18.37
C ILE A 356 -16.12 -7.51 18.50
N LYS A 357 -15.30 -7.64 19.54
CA LYS A 357 -14.19 -6.71 19.78
C LYS A 357 -13.09 -6.79 18.72
N ILE A 358 -12.74 -7.98 18.25
CA ILE A 358 -11.81 -8.17 17.15
C ILE A 358 -12.31 -7.43 15.90
N LYS A 359 -13.58 -7.62 15.55
CA LYS A 359 -14.22 -6.96 14.40
C LYS A 359 -14.31 -5.45 14.55
N SER A 360 -14.79 -4.97 15.70
CA SER A 360 -14.98 -3.53 15.93
C SER A 360 -13.68 -2.73 16.04
N ASN A 361 -12.58 -3.38 16.45
CA ASN A 361 -11.26 -2.76 16.53
C ASN A 361 -10.40 -3.06 15.30
N ASN A 362 -10.95 -3.75 14.28
CA ASN A 362 -10.25 -4.13 13.04
C ASN A 362 -8.97 -4.97 13.29
N VAL A 363 -8.91 -5.73 14.38
CA VAL A 363 -7.73 -6.50 14.77
C VAL A 363 -7.53 -7.69 13.81
N ILE A 364 -6.30 -7.86 13.34
CA ILE A 364 -5.87 -9.00 12.54
C ILE A 364 -5.05 -9.97 13.39
N SER A 365 -4.22 -9.41 14.27
CA SER A 365 -3.39 -10.14 15.24
C SER A 365 -2.91 -9.17 16.32
N GLY A 366 -2.15 -9.65 17.28
CA GLY A 366 -1.60 -8.80 18.35
C GLY A 366 -0.70 -7.64 17.86
N HIS A 367 -0.27 -7.65 16.60
CA HIS A 367 0.63 -6.64 16.05
C HIS A 367 0.05 -5.90 14.83
N TYR A 368 -1.05 -6.36 14.26
CA TYR A 368 -1.63 -5.80 13.04
C TYR A 368 -3.13 -5.58 13.17
N LYS A 369 -3.59 -4.52 12.54
CA LYS A 369 -5.01 -4.24 12.29
C LYS A 369 -5.21 -3.85 10.84
N HIS A 370 -6.44 -3.95 10.33
CA HIS A 370 -6.70 -3.32 9.05
C HIS A 370 -7.13 -1.86 9.22
N VAL A 371 -6.76 -1.06 8.24
CA VAL A 371 -6.98 0.39 8.20
C VAL A 371 -7.51 0.82 6.85
N ASP A 372 -8.05 2.03 6.79
CA ASP A 372 -8.62 2.66 5.61
C ASP A 372 -8.13 4.11 5.44
N GLY A 373 -8.14 4.56 4.20
CA GLY A 373 -7.72 5.90 3.78
C GLY A 373 -6.77 5.90 2.58
N THR A 374 -6.84 6.96 1.78
CA THR A 374 -5.90 7.21 0.68
C THR A 374 -4.46 7.36 1.16
N SER A 375 -4.29 7.67 2.46
CA SER A 375 -2.98 7.66 3.12
C SER A 375 -2.27 6.31 3.05
N PHE A 376 -3.01 5.21 2.84
CA PHE A 376 -2.45 3.87 2.64
C PHE A 376 -2.37 3.47 1.16
N ALA A 377 -3.22 4.03 0.31
CA ALA A 377 -3.15 3.86 -1.14
C ALA A 377 -1.88 4.47 -1.74
N ALA A 378 -1.49 5.68 -1.32
CA ALA A 378 -0.29 6.35 -1.81
C ALA A 378 1.01 5.56 -1.54
N PRO A 379 1.28 5.04 -0.32
CA PRO A 379 2.46 4.22 -0.07
C PRO A 379 2.45 2.88 -0.83
N ILE A 380 1.28 2.30 -1.11
CA ILE A 380 1.17 1.13 -1.98
C ILE A 380 1.67 1.48 -3.39
N VAL A 381 1.24 2.61 -3.98
CA VAL A 381 1.74 3.07 -5.28
C VAL A 381 3.23 3.40 -5.22
N SER A 382 3.70 4.07 -4.16
CA SER A 382 5.13 4.34 -3.95
C SER A 382 5.96 3.07 -3.95
N SER A 383 5.44 1.98 -3.37
CA SER A 383 6.12 0.68 -3.35
C SER A 383 6.14 0.01 -4.73
N ILE A 384 5.11 0.20 -5.54
CA ILE A 384 5.09 -0.28 -6.94
C ILE A 384 6.09 0.50 -7.78
N VAL A 385 6.18 1.83 -7.59
CA VAL A 385 7.23 2.65 -8.22
C VAL A 385 8.62 2.16 -7.85
N ALA A 386 8.84 1.74 -6.59
CA ALA A 386 10.11 1.16 -6.19
C ALA A 386 10.43 -0.15 -6.92
N GLN A 387 9.44 -1.04 -7.16
CA GLN A 387 9.63 -2.22 -8.02
C GLN A 387 9.98 -1.85 -9.47
N MET A 388 9.32 -0.83 -10.03
CA MET A 388 9.61 -0.35 -11.38
C MET A 388 11.04 0.19 -11.50
N LEU A 389 11.49 0.96 -10.50
CA LEU A 389 12.85 1.53 -10.46
C LEU A 389 13.93 0.48 -10.15
N GLU A 390 13.61 -0.60 -9.43
CA GLU A 390 14.49 -1.77 -9.32
C GLU A 390 14.62 -2.49 -10.66
N ALA A 391 13.51 -2.65 -11.38
CA ALA A 391 13.48 -3.30 -12.70
C ALA A 391 14.18 -2.46 -13.78
N ASN A 392 14.07 -1.14 -13.71
CA ASN A 392 14.68 -0.18 -14.62
C ASN A 392 15.06 1.12 -13.87
N PRO A 393 16.29 1.25 -13.38
CA PRO A 393 16.76 2.43 -12.64
C PRO A 393 16.79 3.74 -13.43
N ASP A 394 16.75 3.67 -14.76
CA ASP A 394 16.88 4.81 -15.67
C ASP A 394 15.52 5.42 -16.06
N LEU A 395 14.43 4.98 -15.44
CA LEU A 395 13.12 5.58 -15.64
C LEU A 395 13.07 7.00 -15.05
N THR A 396 12.64 7.93 -15.87
CA THR A 396 12.32 9.29 -15.44
C THR A 396 10.98 9.32 -14.70
N PRO A 397 10.72 10.33 -13.85
CA PRO A 397 9.41 10.48 -13.19
C PRO A 397 8.23 10.51 -14.17
N HIS A 398 8.41 11.13 -15.33
CA HIS A 398 7.38 11.16 -16.37
C HIS A 398 7.13 9.76 -16.96
N GLU A 399 8.15 8.98 -17.25
CA GLU A 399 8.02 7.60 -17.73
C GLU A 399 7.36 6.70 -16.69
N VAL A 400 7.68 6.89 -15.40
CA VAL A 400 7.02 6.19 -14.30
C VAL A 400 5.52 6.51 -14.26
N LYS A 401 5.16 7.79 -14.22
CA LYS A 401 3.76 8.25 -14.21
C LYS A 401 3.00 7.73 -15.43
N HIS A 402 3.57 7.89 -16.62
CA HIS A 402 2.97 7.42 -17.86
C HIS A 402 2.79 5.91 -17.92
N THR A 403 3.77 5.15 -17.41
CA THR A 403 3.68 3.67 -17.32
C THR A 403 2.56 3.25 -16.39
N LEU A 404 2.46 3.83 -15.20
CA LEU A 404 1.38 3.55 -14.25
C LEU A 404 0.00 3.82 -14.87
N ILE A 405 -0.16 4.96 -15.52
CA ILE A 405 -1.41 5.37 -16.21
C ILE A 405 -1.76 4.36 -17.33
N LYS A 406 -0.79 3.98 -18.16
CA LYS A 406 -1.03 3.07 -19.29
C LYS A 406 -1.32 1.63 -18.89
N THR A 407 -0.87 1.23 -17.73
CA THR A 407 -1.04 -0.15 -17.23
C THR A 407 -2.15 -0.29 -16.19
N ALA A 408 -2.78 0.81 -15.78
CA ALA A 408 -3.92 0.80 -14.89
C ALA A 408 -5.14 0.10 -15.52
N GLU A 409 -5.94 -0.56 -14.69
CA GLU A 409 -7.13 -1.32 -15.10
C GLU A 409 -8.39 -0.55 -14.72
N ARG A 410 -9.18 -0.13 -15.71
CA ARG A 410 -10.42 0.62 -15.46
C ARG A 410 -11.50 -0.27 -14.87
N LEU A 411 -12.23 0.28 -13.92
CA LEU A 411 -13.48 -0.29 -13.41
C LEU A 411 -14.61 0.17 -14.33
N PRO A 412 -15.28 -0.73 -15.09
CA PRO A 412 -16.20 -0.35 -16.15
C PRO A 412 -17.51 0.28 -15.66
N HIS A 413 -17.86 0.05 -14.38
CA HIS A 413 -19.10 0.53 -13.75
C HIS A 413 -18.90 1.80 -12.90
N VAL A 414 -17.70 2.41 -12.95
CA VAL A 414 -17.32 3.55 -12.11
C VAL A 414 -16.99 4.77 -12.96
N GLU A 415 -17.36 5.95 -12.48
CA GLU A 415 -17.09 7.22 -13.14
C GLU A 415 -15.58 7.46 -13.32
N THR A 416 -15.21 7.92 -14.52
CA THR A 416 -13.80 8.13 -14.88
C THR A 416 -13.14 9.19 -13.98
N ASP A 417 -13.87 10.23 -13.61
CA ASP A 417 -13.34 11.34 -12.80
C ASP A 417 -12.88 10.88 -11.42
N ARG A 418 -13.54 9.85 -10.86
CA ARG A 418 -13.24 9.34 -9.52
C ARG A 418 -12.12 8.30 -9.51
N GLN A 419 -11.96 7.52 -10.59
CA GLN A 419 -10.94 6.46 -10.69
C GLN A 419 -9.69 6.90 -11.44
N GLY A 420 -9.70 8.03 -12.12
CA GLY A 420 -8.66 8.42 -13.05
C GLY A 420 -8.50 7.39 -14.17
N TRP A 421 -7.31 6.85 -14.34
CA TRP A 421 -7.03 5.81 -15.34
C TRP A 421 -7.37 4.40 -14.86
N GLY A 422 -7.74 4.23 -13.59
CA GLY A 422 -8.19 2.97 -13.01
C GLY A 422 -7.31 2.45 -11.88
N VAL A 423 -7.45 1.18 -11.59
CA VAL A 423 -6.72 0.47 -10.52
C VAL A 423 -5.28 0.22 -10.94
N VAL A 424 -4.33 0.52 -10.07
CA VAL A 424 -2.91 0.24 -10.30
C VAL A 424 -2.67 -1.25 -10.52
N ASN A 425 -1.87 -1.60 -11.55
CA ASN A 425 -1.46 -2.98 -11.84
C ASN A 425 0.06 -3.13 -11.71
N PRO A 426 0.57 -3.66 -10.58
CA PRO A 426 2.01 -3.78 -10.34
C PRO A 426 2.73 -4.64 -11.37
N ARG A 427 2.12 -5.76 -11.75
CA ARG A 427 2.72 -6.73 -12.70
C ARG A 427 2.93 -6.09 -14.06
N SER A 428 1.89 -5.46 -14.61
CA SER A 428 1.96 -4.78 -15.90
C SER A 428 2.90 -3.58 -15.87
N ALA A 429 2.91 -2.82 -14.77
CA ALA A 429 3.81 -1.68 -14.60
C ALA A 429 5.29 -2.09 -14.58
N VAL A 430 5.65 -3.15 -13.84
CA VAL A 430 7.01 -3.69 -13.79
C VAL A 430 7.42 -4.31 -15.13
N ALA A 431 6.54 -5.05 -15.80
CA ALA A 431 6.81 -5.62 -17.11
C ALA A 431 7.11 -4.53 -18.15
N LYS A 432 6.32 -3.43 -18.14
CA LYS A 432 6.55 -2.29 -19.02
C LYS A 432 7.84 -1.53 -18.67
N ALA A 433 8.19 -1.41 -17.40
CA ALA A 433 9.46 -0.84 -16.96
C ALA A 433 10.67 -1.61 -17.52
N LEU A 434 10.63 -2.95 -17.47
CA LEU A 434 11.66 -3.82 -18.06
C LEU A 434 11.77 -3.65 -19.59
N GLU A 435 10.63 -3.63 -20.29
CA GLU A 435 10.57 -3.41 -21.75
C GLU A 435 11.25 -2.09 -22.13
N LEU A 436 10.93 -0.99 -21.44
CA LEU A 436 11.54 0.30 -21.67
C LEU A 436 13.06 0.29 -21.44
N GLY A 437 13.55 -0.43 -20.44
CA GLY A 437 14.99 -0.60 -20.20
C GLY A 437 15.70 -1.34 -21.33
N ILE A 438 15.07 -2.36 -21.90
CA ILE A 438 15.62 -3.09 -23.05
C ILE A 438 15.69 -2.19 -24.29
N ILE A 439 14.64 -1.40 -24.56
CA ILE A 439 14.59 -0.48 -25.70
C ILE A 439 15.70 0.57 -25.60
N LYS A 440 15.87 1.23 -24.44
CA LYS A 440 16.92 2.23 -24.22
C LYS A 440 18.32 1.66 -24.48
N LYS A 441 18.62 0.46 -23.94
CA LYS A 441 19.91 -0.20 -24.15
C LYS A 441 20.18 -0.57 -25.60
N ARG A 442 19.16 -0.91 -26.38
CA ARG A 442 19.31 -1.14 -27.84
C ARG A 442 19.63 0.14 -28.58
N GLN A 443 18.89 1.21 -28.31
CA GLN A 443 19.14 2.52 -28.93
C GLN A 443 20.53 3.08 -28.60
N GLU A 444 21.02 2.91 -27.37
CA GLU A 444 22.37 3.29 -26.97
C GLU A 444 23.46 2.50 -27.75
N LYS A 445 23.24 1.17 -27.94
CA LYS A 445 24.16 0.34 -28.71
C LYS A 445 24.18 0.74 -30.20
N GLU A 446 23.01 0.99 -30.78
CA GLU A 446 22.91 1.43 -32.19
C GLU A 446 23.58 2.80 -32.40
N ALA A 447 23.41 3.73 -31.45
CA ALA A 447 24.05 5.06 -31.47
C ALA A 447 25.60 4.98 -31.32
N LEU A 448 26.11 3.95 -30.63
CA LEU A 448 27.56 3.72 -30.49
C LEU A 448 28.19 3.07 -31.76
N VAL A 449 27.41 2.30 -32.50
CA VAL A 449 27.88 1.65 -33.77
C VAL A 449 27.88 2.64 -34.95
N THR A 450 27.06 3.70 -34.86
CA THR A 450 26.94 4.74 -35.91
C THR A 450 27.88 5.95 -35.71
N ARG A 451 28.66 5.95 -34.62
CA ARG A 451 29.77 6.89 -34.36
C ARG A 451 31.13 6.24 -34.65
#